data_613ba765f754de350a08303e5dce3976
#
_entry.id   613ba765f754de350a08303e5dce3976
#
_cell.length_a   1.000
_cell.length_b   1.000
_cell.length_c   1.000
_cell.angle_alpha   90.00
_cell.angle_beta   90.00
_cell.angle_gamma   90.00
#
_symmetry.space_group_name_H-M   'P 1'
#
loop_
_entity.id
_entity.type
_entity.pdbx_description
1 polymer ?
#
loop_
_entity_poly.entity_id
_entity_poly.type
_entity_poly.pdbx_seq_one_letter_code
_entity_poly.pdbx_strand_id
1 'polypeptide(L)'
;MQKAMQQMNIKLTLVLSDITGKSGIRIIEAILAGERDPKRLADLADIQCKTPKEEIAKALEGNWEEVLMFVLRQNYDTFKHYCTQLGECDAELEKLMENYRAEVAKVEDTSYSPAKKRRDYKKTRHTVGFDVERKAYEMWGVNVFEIPGISHLTALELMSELGHDFTRKFPSSKQFCCWCNISPNTKISGGKRISSHVPHRRNNVGLIFRSIASSLANAKNQLGNFYRRIRSRAGGKAAVIATAHKVAEIFFAMVANQTTYNPERVGIDEKVLLEKRITRYKRELERITGTHIEIGNACVP
;
A
#
# COMPACT_ATOMS: atom_id res chain seq x y z
N MET A 1 18.97 -19.36 4.00
CA MET A 1 18.95 -19.55 5.47
C MET A 1 17.87 -20.52 5.93
N GLN A 2 16.58 -20.30 5.68
CA GLN A 2 15.49 -21.19 6.17
C GLN A 2 15.68 -22.66 5.84
N LYS A 3 15.96 -22.98 4.58
CA LYS A 3 16.16 -24.37 4.13
C LYS A 3 17.33 -25.06 4.86
N ALA A 4 18.46 -24.37 5.02
CA ALA A 4 19.61 -24.93 5.74
C ALA A 4 19.26 -25.21 7.22
N MET A 5 18.58 -24.29 7.89
CA MET A 5 18.13 -24.49 9.28
C MET A 5 17.13 -25.65 9.40
N GLN A 6 16.16 -25.75 8.47
CA GLN A 6 15.21 -26.88 8.47
C GLN A 6 15.90 -28.23 8.29
N GLN A 7 16.93 -28.32 7.42
CA GLN A 7 17.72 -29.54 7.25
C GLN A 7 18.51 -29.92 8.51
N MET A 8 18.92 -28.93 9.30
CA MET A 8 19.50 -29.12 10.63
C MET A 8 18.46 -29.37 11.74
N ASN A 9 17.19 -29.58 11.41
CA ASN A 9 16.05 -29.69 12.35
C ASN A 9 15.79 -28.42 13.19
N ILE A 10 16.34 -27.27 12.81
CA ILE A 10 16.11 -25.99 13.47
C ILE A 10 14.82 -25.37 12.90
N LYS A 11 13.78 -25.32 13.70
CA LYS A 11 12.41 -24.92 13.30
C LYS A 11 12.08 -23.46 13.65
N LEU A 12 13.07 -22.57 13.54
CA LEU A 12 12.95 -21.17 13.93
C LEU A 12 11.79 -20.44 13.22
N THR A 13 11.44 -20.85 12.02
CA THR A 13 10.32 -20.30 11.24
C THR A 13 8.93 -20.62 11.80
N LEU A 14 8.80 -21.61 12.67
CA LEU A 14 7.54 -21.95 13.32
C LEU A 14 7.26 -21.06 14.53
N VAL A 15 8.32 -20.57 15.18
CA VAL A 15 8.26 -19.81 16.44
C VAL A 15 8.49 -18.33 16.26
N LEU A 16 9.13 -17.91 15.17
CA LEU A 16 9.33 -16.52 14.80
C LEU A 16 8.58 -16.21 13.50
N SER A 17 7.80 -15.16 13.51
CA SER A 17 7.09 -14.68 12.30
C SER A 17 8.04 -14.22 11.17
N ASP A 18 9.24 -13.77 11.55
CA ASP A 18 10.27 -13.32 10.62
C ASP A 18 11.67 -13.63 11.17
N ILE A 19 12.36 -14.59 10.54
CA ILE A 19 13.73 -14.98 10.91
C ILE A 19 14.78 -13.93 10.56
N THR A 20 14.46 -12.97 9.71
CA THR A 20 15.36 -11.88 9.35
C THR A 20 15.02 -10.59 10.12
N GLY A 21 14.07 -10.67 11.06
CA GLY A 21 13.83 -9.64 12.06
C GLY A 21 14.92 -9.63 13.13
N LYS A 22 14.87 -8.64 14.06
CA LYS A 22 15.90 -8.45 15.11
C LYS A 22 16.23 -9.73 15.89
N SER A 23 15.21 -10.44 16.36
CA SER A 23 15.40 -11.68 17.12
C SER A 23 16.02 -12.79 16.29
N GLY A 24 15.51 -13.00 15.07
CA GLY A 24 16.01 -14.04 14.18
C GLY A 24 17.45 -13.82 13.75
N ILE A 25 17.82 -12.59 13.41
CA ILE A 25 19.21 -12.24 13.04
C ILE A 25 20.16 -12.45 14.21
N ARG A 26 19.83 -12.00 15.44
CA ARG A 26 20.66 -12.22 16.64
C ARG A 26 20.90 -13.71 16.90
N ILE A 27 19.84 -14.53 16.78
CA ILE A 27 19.93 -15.98 16.95
C ILE A 27 20.82 -16.60 15.87
N ILE A 28 20.64 -16.24 14.61
CA ILE A 28 21.45 -16.73 13.48
C ILE A 28 22.93 -16.34 13.66
N GLU A 29 23.21 -15.10 14.05
CA GLU A 29 24.56 -14.62 14.33
C GLU A 29 25.22 -15.41 15.45
N ALA A 30 24.51 -15.66 16.54
CA ALA A 30 25.02 -16.46 17.65
C ALA A 30 25.28 -17.92 17.23
N ILE A 31 24.40 -18.52 16.42
CA ILE A 31 24.60 -19.84 15.83
C ILE A 31 25.88 -19.86 14.98
N LEU A 32 26.07 -18.86 14.13
CA LEU A 32 27.26 -18.74 13.26
C LEU A 32 28.53 -18.43 14.06
N ALA A 33 28.40 -17.81 15.24
CA ALA A 33 29.50 -17.59 16.19
C ALA A 33 29.88 -18.83 17.02
N GLY A 34 29.08 -19.93 16.93
CA GLY A 34 29.37 -21.18 17.59
C GLY A 34 28.50 -21.50 18.80
N GLU A 35 27.52 -20.65 19.14
CA GLU A 35 26.57 -20.98 20.23
C GLU A 35 25.65 -22.12 19.79
N ARG A 36 25.46 -23.08 20.70
CA ARG A 36 24.66 -24.30 20.48
C ARG A 36 23.63 -24.57 21.57
N ASP A 37 23.73 -23.84 22.68
CA ASP A 37 22.77 -23.99 23.78
C ASP A 37 21.41 -23.38 23.37
N PRO A 38 20.34 -24.21 23.25
CA PRO A 38 19.03 -23.73 22.85
C PRO A 38 18.47 -22.66 23.78
N LYS A 39 18.77 -22.71 25.08
CA LYS A 39 18.28 -21.77 26.09
C LYS A 39 18.95 -20.40 25.90
N ARG A 40 20.28 -20.38 25.75
CA ARG A 40 21.04 -19.15 25.47
C ARG A 40 20.61 -18.50 24.13
N LEU A 41 20.39 -19.31 23.11
CA LEU A 41 19.88 -18.83 21.83
C LEU A 41 18.46 -18.24 21.94
N ALA A 42 17.58 -18.87 22.72
CA ALA A 42 16.22 -18.39 22.96
C ALA A 42 16.21 -17.06 23.75
N ASP A 43 17.19 -16.84 24.63
CA ASP A 43 17.33 -15.59 25.40
C ASP A 43 17.63 -14.37 24.53
N LEU A 44 18.12 -14.56 23.31
CA LEU A 44 18.36 -13.49 22.34
C LEU A 44 17.09 -12.99 21.67
N ALA A 45 15.95 -13.69 21.87
CA ALA A 45 14.67 -13.23 21.36
C ALA A 45 14.20 -11.96 22.10
N ASP A 46 13.62 -11.02 21.36
CA ASP A 46 13.10 -9.78 21.89
C ASP A 46 11.91 -10.04 22.84
N ILE A 47 11.76 -9.21 23.87
CA ILE A 47 10.66 -9.27 24.84
C ILE A 47 9.28 -9.15 24.16
N GLN A 48 9.22 -8.48 23.00
CA GLN A 48 8.00 -8.35 22.21
C GLN A 48 7.64 -9.62 21.42
N CYS A 49 8.47 -10.66 21.46
CA CYS A 49 8.18 -11.92 20.82
C CYS A 49 6.99 -12.60 21.54
N LYS A 50 5.96 -12.95 20.77
CA LYS A 50 4.73 -13.55 21.34
C LYS A 50 4.93 -14.99 21.79
N THR A 51 5.91 -15.67 21.22
CA THR A 51 6.22 -17.08 21.51
C THR A 51 7.04 -17.19 22.78
N PRO A 52 6.68 -18.06 23.74
CA PRO A 52 7.46 -18.29 24.95
C PRO A 52 8.89 -18.76 24.64
N LYS A 53 9.85 -18.36 25.49
CA LYS A 53 11.26 -18.72 25.30
C LYS A 53 11.51 -20.23 25.32
N GLU A 54 10.72 -20.98 26.08
CA GLU A 54 10.79 -22.44 26.17
C GLU A 54 10.42 -23.08 24.79
N GLU A 55 9.45 -22.54 24.10
CA GLU A 55 9.07 -23.01 22.75
C GLU A 55 10.14 -22.63 21.72
N ILE A 56 10.74 -21.45 21.85
CA ILE A 56 11.86 -21.04 20.98
C ILE A 56 13.06 -21.96 21.22
N ALA A 57 13.38 -22.28 22.47
CA ALA A 57 14.47 -23.20 22.82
C ALA A 57 14.25 -24.59 22.19
N LYS A 58 13.05 -25.16 22.30
CA LYS A 58 12.71 -26.45 21.68
C LYS A 58 12.84 -26.42 20.16
N ALA A 59 12.50 -25.29 19.53
CA ALA A 59 12.63 -25.12 18.07
C ALA A 59 14.10 -24.96 17.61
N LEU A 60 15.02 -24.71 18.55
CA LEU A 60 16.46 -24.58 18.32
C LEU A 60 17.26 -25.85 18.65
N GLU A 61 16.60 -26.91 19.08
CA GLU A 61 17.21 -28.24 19.25
C GLU A 61 17.46 -28.84 17.85
N GLY A 62 18.68 -28.72 17.38
CA GLY A 62 19.04 -29.12 16.03
C GLY A 62 20.28 -30.02 15.95
N ASN A 63 20.51 -30.54 14.75
CA ASN A 63 21.71 -31.24 14.36
C ASN A 63 22.66 -30.28 13.63
N TRP A 64 23.86 -30.07 14.17
CA TRP A 64 24.80 -29.05 13.71
C TRP A 64 25.80 -29.60 12.68
N GLU A 65 25.34 -29.92 11.48
CA GLU A 65 26.18 -30.41 10.40
C GLU A 65 27.02 -29.27 9.81
N GLU A 66 28.34 -29.49 9.72
CA GLU A 66 29.29 -28.48 9.22
C GLU A 66 28.99 -28.00 7.80
N VAL A 67 28.55 -28.90 6.92
CA VAL A 67 28.16 -28.54 5.54
C VAL A 67 26.96 -27.60 5.54
N LEU A 68 25.96 -27.90 6.36
CA LEU A 68 24.76 -27.06 6.46
C LEU A 68 25.04 -25.74 7.18
N MET A 69 25.96 -25.74 8.13
CA MET A 69 26.46 -24.52 8.76
C MET A 69 27.21 -23.63 7.77
N PHE A 70 28.02 -24.21 6.89
CA PHE A 70 28.66 -23.49 5.80
C PHE A 70 27.60 -22.87 4.87
N VAL A 71 26.58 -23.62 4.45
CA VAL A 71 25.48 -23.12 3.61
C VAL A 71 24.71 -22.01 4.33
N LEU A 72 24.47 -22.14 5.64
CA LEU A 72 23.81 -21.09 6.43
C LEU A 72 24.64 -19.81 6.42
N ARG A 73 25.96 -19.89 6.63
CA ARG A 73 26.89 -18.76 6.61
C ARG A 73 26.87 -18.06 5.24
N GLN A 74 27.02 -18.80 4.13
CA GLN A 74 27.00 -18.24 2.80
C GLN A 74 25.69 -17.48 2.50
N ASN A 75 24.55 -18.04 2.90
CA ASN A 75 23.26 -17.38 2.73
C ASN A 75 23.10 -16.14 3.65
N TYR A 76 23.69 -16.16 4.83
CA TYR A 76 23.67 -15.03 5.74
C TYR A 76 24.55 -13.88 5.22
N ASP A 77 25.76 -14.18 4.74
CA ASP A 77 26.66 -13.19 4.16
C ASP A 77 26.06 -12.54 2.89
N THR A 78 25.42 -13.35 2.04
CA THR A 78 24.66 -12.86 0.88
C THR A 78 23.51 -11.93 1.31
N PHE A 79 22.79 -12.31 2.35
CA PHE A 79 21.72 -11.46 2.91
C PHE A 79 22.27 -10.12 3.41
N LYS A 80 23.37 -10.13 4.16
CA LYS A 80 24.03 -8.88 4.64
C LYS A 80 24.50 -8.02 3.49
N HIS A 81 25.11 -8.63 2.47
CA HIS A 81 25.54 -7.91 1.28
C HIS A 81 24.39 -7.18 0.59
N TYR A 82 23.25 -7.84 0.36
CA TYR A 82 22.08 -7.18 -0.22
C TYR A 82 21.49 -6.09 0.68
N CYS A 83 21.51 -6.25 2.01
CA CYS A 83 21.08 -5.20 2.92
C CYS A 83 21.96 -3.95 2.81
N THR A 84 23.28 -4.12 2.64
CA THR A 84 24.22 -3.01 2.43
C THR A 84 23.94 -2.32 1.10
N GLN A 85 23.80 -3.08 0.01
CA GLN A 85 23.48 -2.51 -1.31
C GLN A 85 22.16 -1.73 -1.31
N LEU A 86 21.13 -2.24 -0.62
CA LEU A 86 19.87 -1.52 -0.48
C LEU A 86 20.07 -0.18 0.25
N GLY A 87 20.88 -0.18 1.31
CA GLY A 87 21.21 1.07 2.02
C GLY A 87 21.97 2.08 1.15
N GLU A 88 22.88 1.61 0.31
CA GLU A 88 23.58 2.44 -0.67
C GLU A 88 22.63 3.03 -1.71
N CYS A 89 21.69 2.21 -2.24
CA CYS A 89 20.65 2.69 -3.14
C CYS A 89 19.73 3.73 -2.50
N ASP A 90 19.32 3.50 -1.24
CA ASP A 90 18.49 4.44 -0.49
C ASP A 90 19.20 5.79 -0.32
N ALA A 91 20.50 5.77 0.02
CA ALA A 91 21.31 6.98 0.17
C ALA A 91 21.47 7.76 -1.15
N GLU A 92 21.64 7.05 -2.26
CA GLU A 92 21.75 7.67 -3.59
C GLU A 92 20.39 8.25 -4.05
N LEU A 93 19.28 7.55 -3.78
CA LEU A 93 17.94 8.07 -4.01
C LEU A 93 17.69 9.36 -3.22
N GLU A 94 18.10 9.41 -1.95
CA GLU A 94 17.97 10.61 -1.13
C GLU A 94 18.73 11.81 -1.72
N LYS A 95 19.98 11.61 -2.15
CA LYS A 95 20.78 12.65 -2.83
C LYS A 95 20.14 13.15 -4.13
N LEU A 96 19.65 12.22 -4.97
CA LEU A 96 18.97 12.59 -6.21
C LEU A 96 17.72 13.45 -5.92
N MET A 97 16.96 13.13 -4.87
CA MET A 97 15.83 13.92 -4.45
C MET A 97 16.21 15.30 -3.91
N GLU A 98 17.34 15.41 -3.21
CA GLU A 98 17.86 16.71 -2.76
C GLU A 98 18.30 17.60 -3.92
N ASN A 99 18.95 17.04 -4.93
CA ASN A 99 19.28 17.77 -6.15
C ASN A 99 18.01 18.26 -6.87
N TYR A 100 16.97 17.43 -6.92
CA TYR A 100 15.66 17.81 -7.46
C TYR A 100 15.02 18.98 -6.70
N ARG A 101 15.16 18.98 -5.36
CA ARG A 101 14.70 20.10 -4.51
C ARG A 101 15.39 21.40 -4.86
N ALA A 102 16.69 21.38 -5.11
CA ALA A 102 17.46 22.58 -5.48
C ALA A 102 16.97 23.21 -6.80
N GLU A 103 16.50 22.39 -7.75
CA GLU A 103 15.95 22.86 -9.01
C GLU A 103 14.49 23.38 -8.90
N VAL A 104 13.70 22.85 -7.96
CA VAL A 104 12.26 23.13 -7.78
C VAL A 104 11.99 24.14 -6.67
N ALA A 105 13.02 24.56 -5.93
CA ALA A 105 12.94 25.38 -4.72
C ALA A 105 12.04 26.63 -4.87
N LYS A 106 10.79 26.53 -4.41
CA LYS A 106 9.90 27.64 -4.04
C LYS A 106 8.75 27.26 -3.10
N VAL A 107 8.71 26.04 -2.57
CA VAL A 107 7.73 25.74 -1.52
C VAL A 107 8.36 26.10 -0.18
N GLU A 108 7.99 27.26 0.37
CA GLU A 108 8.39 27.65 1.73
C GLU A 108 7.93 26.58 2.72
N ASP A 109 8.84 26.10 3.55
CA ASP A 109 8.74 24.95 4.46
C ASP A 109 7.67 25.12 5.59
N THR A 110 6.94 26.23 5.57
CA THR A 110 6.06 26.67 6.68
C THR A 110 4.69 26.00 6.72
N SER A 111 4.28 25.29 5.67
CA SER A 111 2.93 24.71 5.57
C SER A 111 2.90 23.18 5.59
N TYR A 112 4.04 22.49 5.71
CA TYR A 112 4.04 21.04 5.79
C TYR A 112 3.40 20.55 7.09
N SER A 113 2.34 19.76 6.94
CA SER A 113 1.72 19.03 8.04
C SER A 113 1.74 17.54 7.69
N PRO A 114 2.37 16.69 8.50
CA PRO A 114 2.36 15.25 8.25
C PRO A 114 0.93 14.72 8.25
N ALA A 115 0.63 13.76 7.40
CA ALA A 115 -0.67 13.11 7.38
C ALA A 115 -0.98 12.55 8.77
N LYS A 116 -2.19 12.81 9.29
CA LYS A 116 -2.62 12.38 10.63
C LYS A 116 -2.16 10.96 10.90
N LYS A 117 -1.40 10.78 12.00
CA LYS A 117 -0.73 9.54 12.41
C LYS A 117 -1.47 8.29 11.95
N ARG A 118 -1.07 7.73 10.84
CA ARG A 118 -1.23 6.30 10.61
C ARG A 118 -0.40 5.61 11.69
N ARG A 119 -0.97 4.55 12.32
CA ARG A 119 -0.28 3.70 13.29
C ARG A 119 1.17 3.58 12.89
N ASP A 120 2.10 3.84 13.82
CA ASP A 120 3.54 3.77 13.60
C ASP A 120 3.84 2.64 12.62
N TYR A 121 4.22 3.00 11.42
CA TYR A 121 4.67 2.04 10.43
C TYR A 121 5.90 1.40 11.06
N LYS A 122 5.75 0.17 11.59
CA LYS A 122 6.92 -0.61 11.99
C LYS A 122 7.86 -0.56 10.80
N LYS A 123 9.06 -0.02 10.99
CA LYS A 123 10.11 -0.05 9.98
C LYS A 123 10.20 -1.48 9.47
N THR A 124 9.58 -1.74 8.34
CA THR A 124 9.68 -3.02 7.64
C THR A 124 10.91 -2.96 6.76
N ARG A 125 11.40 -4.09 6.28
CA ARG A 125 12.54 -4.17 5.35
C ARG A 125 12.38 -3.31 4.09
N HIS A 126 11.17 -2.89 3.77
CA HIS A 126 10.83 -2.12 2.58
C HIS A 126 10.65 -0.63 2.88
N THR A 127 10.99 -0.18 4.09
CA THR A 127 11.02 1.26 4.39
C THR A 127 12.40 1.80 4.07
N VAL A 128 12.43 2.76 3.16
CA VAL A 128 13.65 3.53 2.84
C VAL A 128 14.15 4.32 4.07
N GLY A 129 15.43 4.65 4.09
CA GLY A 129 16.10 5.29 5.22
C GLY A 129 15.72 6.76 5.46
N PHE A 130 15.00 7.40 4.53
CA PHE A 130 14.65 8.81 4.56
C PHE A 130 13.14 9.08 4.62
N ASP A 131 12.73 10.32 4.90
CA ASP A 131 11.33 10.75 4.99
C ASP A 131 10.73 11.00 3.60
N VAL A 132 10.10 9.95 3.05
CA VAL A 132 9.44 10.00 1.75
C VAL A 132 8.24 10.95 1.75
N GLU A 133 7.51 11.06 2.85
CA GLU A 133 6.34 11.93 2.94
C GLU A 133 6.73 13.39 2.76
N ARG A 134 7.78 13.82 3.45
CA ARG A 134 8.34 15.14 3.32
C ARG A 134 8.88 15.41 1.91
N LYS A 135 9.62 14.46 1.32
CA LYS A 135 10.15 14.58 -0.05
C LYS A 135 9.04 14.68 -1.09
N ALA A 136 7.96 13.92 -0.94
CA ALA A 136 6.80 14.00 -1.84
C ALA A 136 6.08 15.35 -1.71
N TYR A 137 5.96 15.88 -0.48
CA TYR A 137 5.42 17.21 -0.26
C TYR A 137 6.29 18.31 -0.90
N GLU A 138 7.60 18.24 -0.73
CA GLU A 138 8.56 19.16 -1.34
C GLU A 138 8.45 19.14 -2.87
N MET A 139 8.21 17.96 -3.47
CA MET A 139 8.09 17.82 -4.93
C MET A 139 6.76 18.35 -5.48
N TRP A 140 5.65 18.10 -4.80
CA TRP A 140 4.30 18.37 -5.35
C TRP A 140 3.52 19.46 -4.62
N GLY A 141 4.01 19.98 -3.50
CA GLY A 141 3.36 21.03 -2.71
C GLY A 141 2.13 20.59 -1.93
N VAL A 142 1.77 19.31 -1.97
CA VAL A 142 0.60 18.74 -1.27
C VAL A 142 0.94 17.41 -0.63
N ASN A 143 0.26 17.08 0.48
CA ASN A 143 0.45 15.82 1.14
C ASN A 143 -0.38 14.71 0.48
N VAL A 144 0.22 14.00 -0.47
CA VAL A 144 -0.44 12.90 -1.22
C VAL A 144 -0.74 11.67 -0.35
N PHE A 145 -0.12 11.57 0.84
CA PHE A 145 -0.37 10.46 1.79
C PHE A 145 -1.73 10.58 2.50
N GLU A 146 -2.40 11.73 2.38
CA GLU A 146 -3.79 11.86 2.80
C GLU A 146 -4.71 10.97 1.95
N ILE A 147 -4.34 10.64 0.72
CA ILE A 147 -5.09 9.72 -0.14
C ILE A 147 -4.92 8.30 0.40
N PRO A 148 -6.01 7.63 0.82
CA PRO A 148 -5.93 6.27 1.30
C PRO A 148 -5.37 5.32 0.24
N GLY A 149 -4.43 4.47 0.64
CA GLY A 149 -3.79 3.46 -0.23
C GLY A 149 -2.45 3.90 -0.81
N ILE A 150 -2.07 5.18 -0.75
CA ILE A 150 -0.72 5.62 -1.08
C ILE A 150 0.21 5.24 0.09
N SER A 151 1.24 4.45 -0.21
CA SER A 151 2.32 4.06 0.69
C SER A 151 3.61 4.77 0.31
N HIS A 152 4.64 4.68 1.19
CA HIS A 152 5.96 5.24 0.87
C HIS A 152 6.52 4.69 -0.46
N LEU A 153 6.39 3.38 -0.68
CA LEU A 153 6.86 2.75 -1.92
C LEU A 153 6.10 3.26 -3.15
N THR A 154 4.76 3.29 -3.08
CA THR A 154 3.95 3.78 -4.22
C THR A 154 4.15 5.26 -4.48
N ALA A 155 4.45 6.06 -3.45
CA ALA A 155 4.80 7.47 -3.63
C ALA A 155 6.13 7.62 -4.35
N LEU A 156 7.17 6.86 -3.96
CA LEU A 156 8.47 6.85 -4.64
C LEU A 156 8.35 6.43 -6.11
N GLU A 157 7.59 5.37 -6.38
CA GLU A 157 7.31 4.92 -7.75
C GLU A 157 6.60 6.02 -8.58
N LEU A 158 5.61 6.71 -7.98
CA LEU A 158 4.95 7.83 -8.64
C LEU A 158 5.89 9.01 -8.87
N MET A 159 6.77 9.33 -7.90
CA MET A 159 7.76 10.41 -8.03
C MET A 159 8.74 10.13 -9.17
N SER A 160 9.24 8.90 -9.29
CA SER A 160 10.17 8.49 -10.34
C SER A 160 9.57 8.53 -11.75
N GLU A 161 8.29 8.20 -11.89
CA GLU A 161 7.61 8.11 -13.20
C GLU A 161 7.02 9.45 -13.65
N LEU A 162 6.56 10.29 -12.73
CA LEU A 162 5.82 11.51 -13.05
C LEU A 162 6.69 12.77 -13.02
N GLY A 163 7.64 12.84 -12.06
CA GLY A 163 8.37 14.07 -11.76
C GLY A 163 7.49 15.17 -11.14
N HIS A 164 8.06 16.36 -10.98
CA HIS A 164 7.40 17.49 -10.32
C HIS A 164 6.40 18.23 -11.19
N ASP A 165 6.64 18.28 -12.52
CA ASP A 165 5.91 19.11 -13.47
C ASP A 165 4.82 18.37 -14.27
N PHE A 166 4.48 17.13 -13.85
CA PHE A 166 3.59 16.29 -14.63
C PHE A 166 2.21 16.92 -14.89
N THR A 167 1.71 17.75 -13.97
CA THR A 167 0.43 18.43 -14.14
C THR A 167 0.43 19.43 -15.29
N ARG A 168 1.60 19.96 -15.66
CA ARG A 168 1.75 20.86 -16.84
C ARG A 168 1.68 20.10 -18.16
N LYS A 169 2.02 18.81 -18.15
CA LYS A 169 2.00 17.95 -19.35
C LYS A 169 0.59 17.50 -19.73
N PHE A 170 -0.35 17.59 -18.79
CA PHE A 170 -1.74 17.16 -19.00
C PHE A 170 -2.72 18.30 -18.71
N PRO A 171 -3.50 18.75 -19.73
CA PRO A 171 -4.47 19.82 -19.55
C PRO A 171 -5.62 19.50 -18.58
N SER A 172 -5.86 18.20 -18.30
CA SER A 172 -6.92 17.78 -17.38
C SER A 172 -6.64 16.40 -16.76
N SER A 173 -7.26 16.13 -15.61
CA SER A 173 -7.24 14.81 -14.96
C SER A 173 -7.74 13.69 -15.88
N LYS A 174 -8.70 13.99 -16.77
CA LYS A 174 -9.21 13.03 -17.76
C LYS A 174 -8.12 12.57 -18.73
N GLN A 175 -7.32 13.50 -19.25
CA GLN A 175 -6.22 13.19 -20.17
C GLN A 175 -5.11 12.44 -19.44
N PHE A 176 -4.78 12.83 -18.21
CA PHE A 176 -3.86 12.10 -17.35
C PHE A 176 -4.31 10.64 -17.15
N CYS A 177 -5.57 10.41 -16.76
CA CYS A 177 -6.13 9.07 -16.59
C CYS A 177 -6.15 8.26 -17.91
N CYS A 178 -6.37 8.90 -19.05
CA CYS A 178 -6.26 8.26 -20.36
C CYS A 178 -4.82 7.83 -20.66
N TRP A 179 -3.84 8.70 -20.40
CA TRP A 179 -2.42 8.39 -20.56
C TRP A 179 -1.99 7.23 -19.63
N CYS A 180 -2.49 7.18 -18.39
CA CYS A 180 -2.26 6.07 -17.45
C CYS A 180 -2.90 4.75 -17.90
N ASN A 181 -3.69 4.71 -18.99
CA ASN A 181 -4.44 3.53 -19.43
C ASN A 181 -5.38 2.94 -18.35
N ILE A 182 -6.03 3.80 -17.56
CA ILE A 182 -7.04 3.45 -16.58
C ILE A 182 -8.42 4.01 -16.90
N SER A 183 -8.56 4.68 -18.05
CA SER A 183 -9.84 5.16 -18.58
C SER A 183 -10.41 4.19 -19.60
N PRO A 184 -11.71 3.92 -19.59
CA PRO A 184 -12.34 3.09 -20.61
C PRO A 184 -12.38 3.80 -21.97
N ASN A 185 -11.97 3.10 -23.02
CA ASN A 185 -12.13 3.57 -24.40
C ASN A 185 -13.54 3.20 -24.88
N THR A 186 -14.49 4.11 -24.68
CA THR A 186 -15.89 3.89 -25.04
C THR A 186 -16.11 4.14 -26.53
N LYS A 187 -16.50 3.10 -27.26
CA LYS A 187 -16.92 3.20 -28.66
C LYS A 187 -18.44 3.28 -28.73
N ILE A 188 -18.95 4.31 -29.39
CA ILE A 188 -20.38 4.55 -29.58
C ILE A 188 -20.64 4.56 -31.10
N SER A 189 -21.70 3.87 -31.52
CA SER A 189 -22.22 3.93 -32.91
C SER A 189 -23.75 3.91 -32.87
N GLY A 190 -24.37 4.79 -33.65
CA GLY A 190 -25.83 4.91 -33.65
C GLY A 190 -26.45 5.21 -32.29
N GLY A 191 -25.76 6.00 -31.43
CA GLY A 191 -26.22 6.31 -30.09
C GLY A 191 -26.07 5.16 -29.06
N LYS A 192 -25.65 3.96 -29.49
CA LYS A 192 -25.46 2.79 -28.64
C LYS A 192 -23.98 2.55 -28.32
N ARG A 193 -23.68 2.25 -27.06
CA ARG A 193 -22.33 1.90 -26.61
C ARG A 193 -21.99 0.47 -27.06
N ILE A 194 -21.06 0.35 -28.03
CA ILE A 194 -20.62 -0.94 -28.57
C ILE A 194 -19.61 -1.60 -27.66
N SER A 195 -18.66 -0.81 -27.13
CA SER A 195 -17.55 -1.32 -26.32
C SER A 195 -17.11 -0.27 -25.31
N SER A 196 -16.65 -0.73 -24.15
CA SER A 196 -16.10 0.12 -23.09
C SER A 196 -15.04 -0.68 -22.33
N HIS A 197 -13.92 -0.98 -22.99
CA HIS A 197 -12.80 -1.65 -22.36
C HIS A 197 -11.61 -0.72 -22.22
N VAL A 198 -10.75 -1.01 -21.25
CA VAL A 198 -9.51 -0.27 -21.05
C VAL A 198 -8.45 -0.84 -21.98
N PRO A 199 -7.64 0.01 -22.64
CA PRO A 199 -6.56 -0.45 -23.51
C PRO A 199 -5.58 -1.39 -22.81
N HIS A 200 -5.14 -2.44 -23.47
CA HIS A 200 -4.17 -3.41 -22.95
C HIS A 200 -2.70 -2.92 -23.01
N ARG A 201 -2.49 -1.62 -23.17
CA ARG A 201 -1.15 -1.05 -23.17
C ARG A 201 -0.59 -1.00 -21.76
N ARG A 202 0.68 -1.40 -21.60
CA ARG A 202 1.38 -1.29 -20.32
C ARG A 202 1.73 0.18 -20.06
N ASN A 203 1.38 0.69 -18.89
CA ASN A 203 1.79 1.98 -18.37
C ASN A 203 2.11 1.80 -16.88
N ASN A 204 3.33 2.12 -16.47
CA ASN A 204 3.79 1.89 -15.09
C ASN A 204 2.95 2.68 -14.08
N VAL A 205 2.67 3.97 -14.35
CA VAL A 205 1.83 4.81 -13.48
C VAL A 205 0.43 4.21 -13.32
N GLY A 206 -0.14 3.72 -14.42
CA GLY A 206 -1.44 3.04 -14.37
C GLY A 206 -1.40 1.73 -13.58
N LEU A 207 -0.28 1.00 -13.58
CA LEU A 207 -0.10 -0.19 -12.73
C LEU A 207 -0.01 0.19 -11.26
N ILE A 208 0.71 1.27 -10.92
CA ILE A 208 0.80 1.78 -9.54
C ILE A 208 -0.60 2.14 -9.03
N PHE A 209 -1.40 2.90 -9.79
CA PHE A 209 -2.77 3.24 -9.39
C PHE A 209 -3.68 2.02 -9.25
N ARG A 210 -3.51 0.97 -10.08
CA ARG A 210 -4.24 -0.30 -9.92
C ARG A 210 -3.81 -1.05 -8.65
N SER A 211 -2.53 -1.02 -8.30
CA SER A 211 -2.01 -1.57 -7.05
C SER A 211 -2.63 -0.86 -5.83
N ILE A 212 -2.65 0.48 -5.85
CA ILE A 212 -3.30 1.30 -4.83
C ILE A 212 -4.80 0.93 -4.72
N ALA A 213 -5.51 0.83 -5.86
CA ALA A 213 -6.91 0.47 -5.87
C ALA A 213 -7.17 -0.93 -5.28
N SER A 214 -6.28 -1.89 -5.57
CA SER A 214 -6.39 -3.26 -5.03
C SER A 214 -6.22 -3.28 -3.52
N SER A 215 -5.33 -2.48 -2.95
CA SER A 215 -5.15 -2.36 -1.49
C SER A 215 -6.38 -1.80 -0.77
N LEU A 216 -7.21 -1.05 -1.48
CA LEU A 216 -8.43 -0.44 -0.93
C LEU A 216 -9.63 -1.40 -0.85
N ALA A 217 -9.54 -2.60 -1.40
CA ALA A 217 -10.66 -3.55 -1.47
C ALA A 217 -11.34 -3.81 -0.11
N ASN A 218 -10.52 -3.93 0.95
CA ASN A 218 -10.98 -4.20 2.32
C ASN A 218 -10.90 -2.95 3.23
N ALA A 219 -10.53 -1.80 2.70
CA ALA A 219 -10.38 -0.58 3.48
C ALA A 219 -11.75 -0.03 3.95
N LYS A 220 -11.82 0.35 5.24
CA LYS A 220 -13.02 0.95 5.84
C LYS A 220 -13.01 2.48 5.65
N ASN A 221 -12.99 2.92 4.40
CA ASN A 221 -13.03 4.33 4.02
C ASN A 221 -13.89 4.51 2.75
N GLN A 222 -14.08 5.75 2.31
CA GLN A 222 -14.95 6.05 1.17
C GLN A 222 -14.46 5.47 -0.15
N LEU A 223 -13.15 5.43 -0.41
CA LEU A 223 -12.58 4.77 -1.58
C LEU A 223 -12.79 3.25 -1.54
N GLY A 224 -12.65 2.62 -0.37
CA GLY A 224 -12.97 1.20 -0.18
C GLY A 224 -14.47 0.91 -0.37
N ASN A 225 -15.35 1.81 0.11
CA ASN A 225 -16.79 1.72 -0.15
C ASN A 225 -17.09 1.85 -1.64
N PHE A 226 -16.42 2.78 -2.32
CA PHE A 226 -16.53 2.95 -3.77
C PHE A 226 -16.10 1.67 -4.51
N TYR A 227 -14.95 1.07 -4.15
CA TYR A 227 -14.47 -0.18 -4.72
C TYR A 227 -15.49 -1.30 -4.56
N ARG A 228 -15.97 -1.57 -3.34
CA ARG A 228 -16.94 -2.64 -3.06
C ARG A 228 -18.25 -2.45 -3.80
N ARG A 229 -18.74 -1.23 -3.92
CA ARG A 229 -19.95 -0.90 -4.70
C ARG A 229 -19.80 -1.23 -6.17
N ILE A 230 -18.64 -0.93 -6.78
CA ILE A 230 -18.39 -1.28 -8.18
C ILE A 230 -18.21 -2.79 -8.32
N ARG A 231 -17.49 -3.42 -7.37
CA ARG A 231 -17.26 -4.87 -7.37
C ARG A 231 -18.56 -5.68 -7.35
N SER A 232 -19.52 -5.28 -6.53
CA SER A 232 -20.83 -5.99 -6.44
C SER A 232 -21.65 -5.88 -7.72
N ARG A 233 -21.45 -4.82 -8.52
CA ARG A 233 -22.24 -4.56 -9.74
C ARG A 233 -21.55 -5.04 -11.02
N ALA A 234 -20.23 -4.90 -11.13
CA ALA A 234 -19.48 -5.08 -12.38
C ALA A 234 -18.26 -6.00 -12.25
N GLY A 235 -18.06 -6.60 -11.07
CA GLY A 235 -16.98 -7.54 -10.81
C GLY A 235 -15.65 -6.87 -10.41
N GLY A 236 -14.68 -7.71 -10.00
CA GLY A 236 -13.42 -7.26 -9.40
C GLY A 236 -12.53 -6.46 -10.36
N LYS A 237 -12.39 -6.91 -11.60
CA LYS A 237 -11.56 -6.20 -12.61
C LYS A 237 -12.05 -4.78 -12.87
N ALA A 238 -13.36 -4.60 -13.00
CA ALA A 238 -13.97 -3.28 -13.19
C ALA A 238 -13.80 -2.40 -11.95
N ALA A 239 -13.91 -2.99 -10.75
CA ALA A 239 -13.71 -2.27 -9.49
C ALA A 239 -12.29 -1.73 -9.35
N VAL A 240 -11.27 -2.54 -9.66
CA VAL A 240 -9.85 -2.10 -9.64
C VAL A 240 -9.65 -0.91 -10.58
N ILE A 241 -10.10 -1.01 -11.82
CA ILE A 241 -9.90 0.05 -12.83
C ILE A 241 -10.66 1.31 -12.46
N ALA A 242 -11.93 1.22 -12.07
CA ALA A 242 -12.72 2.38 -11.70
C ALA A 242 -12.16 3.10 -10.46
N THR A 243 -11.67 2.33 -9.47
CA THR A 243 -11.06 2.89 -8.28
C THR A 243 -9.68 3.48 -8.58
N ALA A 244 -8.87 2.83 -9.41
CA ALA A 244 -7.60 3.38 -9.90
C ALA A 244 -7.79 4.71 -10.61
N HIS A 245 -8.79 4.79 -11.51
CA HIS A 245 -9.18 6.04 -12.18
C HIS A 245 -9.55 7.12 -11.17
N LYS A 246 -10.38 6.78 -10.17
CA LYS A 246 -10.82 7.76 -9.15
C LYS A 246 -9.65 8.24 -8.29
N VAL A 247 -8.74 7.37 -7.89
CA VAL A 247 -7.53 7.73 -7.13
C VAL A 247 -6.63 8.64 -7.97
N ALA A 248 -6.38 8.30 -9.24
CA ALA A 248 -5.55 9.10 -10.14
C ALA A 248 -6.16 10.49 -10.41
N GLU A 249 -7.48 10.56 -10.57
CA GLU A 249 -8.21 11.84 -10.71
C GLU A 249 -8.04 12.73 -9.48
N ILE A 250 -8.16 12.16 -8.27
CA ILE A 250 -7.98 12.87 -7.00
C ILE A 250 -6.52 13.32 -6.86
N PHE A 251 -5.56 12.42 -7.09
CA PHE A 251 -4.14 12.71 -7.03
C PHE A 251 -3.76 13.89 -7.96
N PHE A 252 -4.19 13.81 -9.22
CA PHE A 252 -3.96 14.90 -10.18
C PHE A 252 -4.59 16.21 -9.71
N ALA A 253 -5.84 16.19 -9.25
CA ALA A 253 -6.56 17.39 -8.82
C ALA A 253 -5.91 18.03 -7.58
N MET A 254 -5.43 17.23 -6.63
CA MET A 254 -4.70 17.73 -5.45
C MET A 254 -3.44 18.46 -5.86
N VAL A 255 -2.60 17.85 -6.72
CA VAL A 255 -1.33 18.44 -7.15
C VAL A 255 -1.56 19.65 -8.04
N ALA A 256 -2.49 19.58 -9.00
CA ALA A 256 -2.76 20.68 -9.94
C ALA A 256 -3.36 21.92 -9.25
N ASN A 257 -4.25 21.71 -8.27
CA ASN A 257 -4.97 22.79 -7.60
C ASN A 257 -4.40 23.14 -6.22
N GLN A 258 -3.32 22.47 -5.79
CA GLN A 258 -2.70 22.66 -4.47
C GLN A 258 -3.72 22.54 -3.32
N THR A 259 -4.57 21.48 -3.38
CA THR A 259 -5.66 21.25 -2.42
C THR A 259 -5.42 19.99 -1.59
N THR A 260 -5.93 19.94 -0.37
CA THR A 260 -5.92 18.76 0.50
C THR A 260 -6.94 17.72 0.05
N TYR A 261 -6.76 16.48 0.50
CA TYR A 261 -7.68 15.39 0.22
C TYR A 261 -9.03 15.62 0.91
N ASN A 262 -10.10 15.69 0.11
CA ASN A 262 -11.47 15.77 0.63
C ASN A 262 -12.19 14.42 0.40
N PRO A 263 -12.42 13.63 1.47
CA PRO A 263 -13.10 12.36 1.37
C PRO A 263 -14.56 12.48 0.93
N GLU A 264 -15.25 13.59 1.20
CA GLU A 264 -16.65 13.79 0.83
C GLU A 264 -16.85 13.83 -0.70
N ARG A 265 -15.87 14.35 -1.44
CA ARG A 265 -15.89 14.38 -2.92
C ARG A 265 -15.75 12.99 -3.57
N VAL A 266 -15.38 11.97 -2.81
CA VAL A 266 -15.22 10.60 -3.31
C VAL A 266 -16.50 9.79 -3.20
N GLY A 267 -17.28 10.03 -2.16
CA GLY A 267 -18.50 9.30 -1.84
C GLY A 267 -19.74 9.89 -2.51
N ILE A 268 -20.74 9.06 -2.75
CA ILE A 268 -22.11 9.53 -2.78
C ILE A 268 -22.44 9.81 -1.31
N ASP A 269 -23.04 10.93 -1.02
CA ASP A 269 -23.54 11.29 0.31
C ASP A 269 -24.22 10.05 0.93
N GLU A 270 -23.80 9.66 2.13
CA GLU A 270 -24.36 8.49 2.81
C GLU A 270 -25.87 8.61 3.00
N LYS A 271 -26.36 9.84 3.17
CA LYS A 271 -27.80 10.15 3.23
C LYS A 271 -28.48 9.74 1.92
N VAL A 272 -27.92 10.13 0.76
CA VAL A 272 -28.47 9.78 -0.56
C VAL A 272 -28.40 8.25 -0.81
N LEU A 273 -27.36 7.57 -0.29
CA LEU A 273 -27.30 6.11 -0.38
C LEU A 273 -28.34 5.44 0.50
N LEU A 274 -28.54 5.96 1.70
CA LEU A 274 -29.53 5.45 2.64
C LEU A 274 -30.96 5.63 2.08
N GLU A 275 -31.27 6.81 1.56
CA GLU A 275 -32.56 7.11 0.89
C GLU A 275 -32.82 6.15 -0.29
N LYS A 276 -31.83 5.92 -1.13
CA LYS A 276 -31.95 4.95 -2.24
C LYS A 276 -32.17 3.53 -1.74
N ARG A 277 -31.54 3.12 -0.63
CA ARG A 277 -31.76 1.81 -0.02
C ARG A 277 -33.17 1.69 0.56
N ILE A 278 -33.61 2.71 1.29
CA ILE A 278 -34.96 2.79 1.86
C ILE A 278 -35.99 2.69 0.73
N THR A 279 -35.85 3.48 -0.33
CA THR A 279 -36.76 3.45 -1.49
C THR A 279 -36.79 2.08 -2.17
N ARG A 280 -35.65 1.40 -2.27
CA ARG A 280 -35.56 0.05 -2.84
C ARG A 280 -36.29 -0.95 -1.95
N TYR A 281 -36.05 -0.94 -0.65
CA TYR A 281 -36.71 -1.87 0.28
C TYR A 281 -38.20 -1.59 0.36
N LYS A 282 -38.60 -0.33 0.29
CA LYS A 282 -40.02 0.05 0.23
C LYS A 282 -40.71 -0.62 -0.98
N ARG A 283 -40.15 -0.45 -2.18
CA ARG A 283 -40.70 -1.08 -3.40
C ARG A 283 -40.73 -2.61 -3.32
N GLU A 284 -39.76 -3.21 -2.68
CA GLU A 284 -39.70 -4.67 -2.53
C GLU A 284 -40.77 -5.19 -1.55
N LEU A 285 -40.96 -4.45 -0.45
CA LEU A 285 -42.03 -4.72 0.52
C LEU A 285 -43.42 -4.51 -0.10
N GLU A 286 -43.65 -3.41 -0.81
CA GLU A 286 -44.91 -3.15 -1.54
C GLU A 286 -45.22 -4.24 -2.54
N ARG A 287 -44.19 -4.79 -3.22
CA ARG A 287 -44.35 -5.92 -4.15
C ARG A 287 -44.77 -7.23 -3.46
N ILE A 288 -44.26 -7.47 -2.24
CA ILE A 288 -44.53 -8.68 -1.47
C ILE A 288 -45.88 -8.61 -0.76
N THR A 289 -46.18 -7.43 -0.17
CA THR A 289 -47.38 -7.24 0.68
C THR A 289 -48.61 -6.81 -0.12
N GLY A 290 -48.44 -6.28 -1.33
CA GLY A 290 -49.52 -5.70 -2.13
C GLY A 290 -50.11 -4.39 -1.55
N THR A 291 -49.54 -3.87 -0.47
CA THR A 291 -49.99 -2.67 0.22
C THR A 291 -49.01 -1.50 0.07
N HIS A 292 -49.50 -0.30 -0.11
CA HIS A 292 -48.68 0.92 -0.16
C HIS A 292 -48.13 1.22 1.24
N ILE A 293 -46.83 1.38 1.38
CA ILE A 293 -46.13 1.61 2.65
C ILE A 293 -45.75 3.09 2.72
N GLU A 294 -46.36 3.87 3.63
CA GLU A 294 -45.88 5.19 3.95
C GLU A 294 -44.82 5.12 5.05
N ILE A 295 -43.64 5.61 4.74
CA ILE A 295 -42.57 5.76 5.75
C ILE A 295 -42.75 7.11 6.37
N GLY A 296 -43.27 7.16 7.63
CA GLY A 296 -43.29 8.38 8.42
C GLY A 296 -41.89 9.00 8.52
N ASN A 297 -41.79 10.33 8.43
CA ASN A 297 -40.54 11.06 8.63
C ASN A 297 -40.01 10.76 10.04
N ALA A 298 -39.23 9.72 10.20
CA ALA A 298 -38.43 9.52 11.40
C ALA A 298 -37.28 10.55 11.34
N CYS A 299 -37.37 11.57 12.14
CA CYS A 299 -36.24 12.44 12.47
C CYS A 299 -35.08 11.53 12.93
N VAL A 300 -34.02 11.49 12.14
CA VAL A 300 -32.74 10.92 12.58
C VAL A 300 -32.12 11.97 13.51
N PRO A 301 -31.74 11.60 14.74
CA PRO A 301 -31.07 12.50 15.67
C PRO A 301 -29.70 12.93 15.20
#